data_e25c204919800552b4fee45438f63742
#
_entry.id   e25c204919800552b4fee45438f63742
#
_cell.length_a   1.000
_cell.length_b   1.000
_cell.length_c   1.000
_cell.angle_alpha   90.00
_cell.angle_beta   90.00
_cell.angle_gamma   90.00
#
_symmetry.space_group_name_H-M   'P 1'
#
loop_
_entity.id
_entity.type
_entity.pdbx_description
1 polymer ?
#
loop_
_entity_poly.entity_id
_entity_poly.type
_entity_poly.pdbx_seq_one_letter_code
_entity_poly.pdbx_strand_id
1 'polypeptide(L)'
;MTDDLALFRRRLLRNPRQVSAIAPSSRTLARAMTLGLGPKSGKVVEFGPGTGRFTEAILARGVRPEDLTLFELDEEFVAHLRARFPGVTVHQRPAQEAVDLVGSDVGTVVSGLPLLSMPTEVREGIIDAAFQILAPRGRFVQFTYGSRPPLPPEIITAQGLTVNKGHKVWANLPPATVYRFRRA
;
A
#
# COMPACT_ATOMS: atom_id res chain seq x y z
N MET A 1 6.33 -8.76 23.70
CA MET A 1 5.57 -8.48 22.47
C MET A 1 5.57 -7.00 22.02
N THR A 2 5.77 -6.04 22.91
CA THR A 2 5.84 -4.59 22.57
C THR A 2 7.20 -4.12 22.04
N ASP A 3 8.29 -4.82 22.35
CA ASP A 3 9.66 -4.39 22.01
C ASP A 3 10.04 -4.62 20.54
N ASP A 4 9.60 -5.72 19.93
CA ASP A 4 9.94 -6.04 18.54
C ASP A 4 9.26 -5.10 17.52
N LEU A 5 8.03 -4.68 17.82
CA LEU A 5 7.30 -3.72 17.01
C LEU A 5 7.95 -2.32 17.09
N ALA A 6 8.37 -1.93 18.30
CA ALA A 6 9.08 -0.67 18.51
C ALA A 6 10.48 -0.69 17.85
N LEU A 7 11.18 -1.82 17.91
CA LEU A 7 12.49 -2.01 17.28
C LEU A 7 12.36 -2.01 15.74
N PHE A 8 11.31 -2.64 15.21
CA PHE A 8 11.02 -2.64 13.77
C PHE A 8 10.66 -1.23 13.28
N ARG A 9 9.80 -0.50 14.01
CA ARG A 9 9.47 0.91 13.72
C ARG A 9 10.73 1.79 13.75
N ARG A 10 11.62 1.60 14.74
CA ARG A 10 12.91 2.30 14.81
C ARG A 10 13.86 1.97 13.65
N ARG A 11 13.89 0.72 13.19
CA ARG A 11 14.70 0.31 12.03
C ARG A 11 14.13 0.86 10.73
N LEU A 12 12.80 0.84 10.57
CA LEU A 12 12.12 1.44 9.42
C LEU A 12 12.39 2.95 9.33
N LEU A 13 12.35 3.65 10.49
CA LEU A 13 12.61 5.10 10.59
C LEU A 13 14.11 5.46 10.50
N ARG A 14 15.02 4.62 11.01
CA ARG A 14 16.47 4.91 10.99
C ARG A 14 17.18 4.55 9.69
N ASN A 15 16.69 3.60 8.94
CA ASN A 15 17.27 3.19 7.67
C ASN A 15 16.19 2.96 6.59
N PRO A 16 15.40 3.97 6.23
CA PRO A 16 14.44 3.84 5.13
C PRO A 16 15.16 3.44 3.82
N ARG A 17 16.43 3.82 3.67
CA ARG A 17 17.27 3.45 2.51
C ARG A 17 17.73 1.98 2.51
N GLN A 18 17.81 1.29 3.65
CA GLN A 18 18.15 -0.15 3.70
C GLN A 18 16.92 -1.05 3.53
N VAL A 19 15.75 -0.59 3.95
CA VAL A 19 14.47 -1.28 3.71
C VAL A 19 13.89 -0.86 2.36
N SER A 20 14.21 0.34 1.90
CA SER A 20 13.92 0.91 0.58
C SER A 20 15.18 1.06 -0.28
N ALA A 21 16.18 0.20 -0.15
CA ALA A 21 17.24 0.04 -1.17
C ALA A 21 16.67 -0.38 -2.55
N ILE A 22 15.43 -0.19 -2.70
CA ILE A 22 14.59 -0.30 -3.87
C ILE A 22 14.55 1.10 -4.44
N ALA A 23 15.19 1.28 -5.58
CA ALA A 23 15.05 2.49 -6.39
C ALA A 23 13.60 2.97 -6.38
N PRO A 24 13.33 4.29 -6.32
CA PRO A 24 11.96 4.80 -6.30
C PRO A 24 11.16 4.09 -7.38
N SER A 25 10.00 3.54 -7.02
CA SER A 25 9.14 2.75 -7.92
C SER A 25 9.05 3.41 -9.28
N SER A 26 9.36 2.65 -10.33
CA SER A 26 9.36 3.21 -11.68
C SER A 26 7.97 3.74 -12.05
N ARG A 27 7.90 4.69 -12.98
CA ARG A 27 6.61 5.17 -13.52
C ARG A 27 5.78 4.01 -14.08
N THR A 28 6.44 3.00 -14.65
CA THR A 28 5.77 1.79 -15.17
C THR A 28 5.15 0.96 -14.06
N LEU A 29 5.86 0.78 -12.92
CA LEU A 29 5.30 0.10 -11.76
C LEU A 29 4.11 0.90 -11.19
N ALA A 30 4.24 2.21 -11.05
CA ALA A 30 3.17 3.06 -10.57
C ALA A 30 1.91 2.98 -11.46
N ARG A 31 2.07 2.96 -12.78
CA ARG A 31 0.96 2.74 -13.73
C ARG A 31 0.32 1.36 -13.57
N ALA A 32 1.11 0.32 -13.31
CA ALA A 32 0.60 -1.04 -13.09
C ALA A 32 -0.15 -1.17 -11.76
N MET A 33 0.36 -0.54 -10.68
CA MET A 33 -0.29 -0.51 -9.36
C MET A 33 -1.64 0.21 -9.39
N THR A 34 -1.76 1.24 -10.20
CA THR A 34 -2.96 2.09 -10.31
C THR A 34 -3.89 1.70 -11.47
N LEU A 35 -3.65 0.54 -12.10
CA LEU A 35 -4.47 0.08 -13.21
C LEU A 35 -5.93 -0.16 -12.75
N GLY A 36 -6.87 0.43 -13.50
CA GLY A 36 -8.31 0.36 -13.22
C GLY A 36 -8.78 1.33 -12.13
N LEU A 37 -7.92 2.26 -11.68
CA LEU A 37 -8.37 3.45 -10.95
C LEU A 37 -8.84 4.53 -11.94
N GLY A 38 -9.74 5.38 -11.49
CA GLY A 38 -10.31 6.48 -12.26
C GLY A 38 -11.28 7.33 -11.42
N PRO A 39 -11.96 8.31 -12.03
CA PRO A 39 -12.87 9.22 -11.32
C PRO A 39 -14.04 8.53 -10.59
N LYS A 40 -14.37 7.30 -10.97
CA LYS A 40 -15.44 6.50 -10.37
C LYS A 40 -14.94 5.44 -9.37
N SER A 41 -13.70 5.53 -8.92
CA SER A 41 -13.09 4.54 -8.01
C SER A 41 -13.63 4.62 -6.58
N GLY A 42 -14.30 5.71 -6.22
CA GLY A 42 -14.66 5.99 -4.83
C GLY A 42 -13.42 6.27 -4.00
N LYS A 43 -13.49 5.99 -2.70
CA LYS A 43 -12.37 6.19 -1.79
C LYS A 43 -11.21 5.25 -2.10
N VAL A 44 -10.01 5.81 -2.10
CA VAL A 44 -8.74 5.08 -2.27
C VAL A 44 -7.85 5.34 -1.07
N VAL A 45 -7.24 4.30 -0.54
CA VAL A 45 -6.26 4.39 0.55
C VAL A 45 -4.91 3.91 0.05
N GLU A 46 -3.84 4.63 0.40
CA GLU A 46 -2.48 4.22 0.10
C GLU A 46 -1.71 3.96 1.40
N PHE A 47 -1.11 2.78 1.51
CA PHE A 47 -0.25 2.39 2.62
C PHE A 47 1.22 2.51 2.21
N GLY A 48 2.00 3.31 2.93
CA GLY A 48 3.41 3.54 2.69
C GLY A 48 3.70 4.26 1.37
N PRO A 49 3.17 5.49 1.17
CA PRO A 49 3.41 6.29 -0.03
C PRO A 49 4.87 6.70 -0.23
N GLY A 50 5.65 6.83 0.85
CA GLY A 50 7.03 7.27 0.80
C GLY A 50 7.17 8.61 0.07
N THR A 51 7.87 8.62 -1.07
CA THR A 51 8.06 9.83 -1.90
C THR A 51 6.82 10.23 -2.72
N GLY A 52 5.69 9.52 -2.61
CA GLY A 52 4.43 9.82 -3.28
C GLY A 52 4.37 9.41 -4.76
N ARG A 53 5.15 8.41 -5.17
CA ARG A 53 5.16 7.95 -6.56
C ARG A 53 3.84 7.29 -6.99
N PHE A 54 3.24 6.47 -6.12
CA PHE A 54 1.93 5.88 -6.40
C PHE A 54 0.83 6.90 -6.19
N THR A 55 0.93 7.78 -5.18
CA THR A 55 0.04 8.93 -4.96
C THR A 55 -0.13 9.75 -6.23
N GLU A 56 0.99 10.18 -6.86
CA GLU A 56 1.00 10.91 -8.13
C GLU A 56 0.26 10.13 -9.23
N ALA A 57 0.51 8.82 -9.33
CA ALA A 57 -0.12 7.98 -10.34
C ALA A 57 -1.62 7.75 -10.07
N ILE A 58 -2.05 7.67 -8.80
CA ILE A 58 -3.47 7.57 -8.40
C ILE A 58 -4.21 8.83 -8.84
N LEU A 59 -3.68 10.02 -8.51
CA LEU A 59 -4.27 11.30 -8.89
C LEU A 59 -4.28 11.48 -10.42
N ALA A 60 -3.22 11.06 -11.12
CA ALA A 60 -3.16 11.09 -12.59
C ALA A 60 -4.19 10.16 -13.26
N ARG A 61 -4.79 9.19 -12.54
CA ARG A 61 -5.93 8.40 -13.00
C ARG A 61 -7.27 9.10 -12.86
N GLY A 62 -7.31 10.29 -12.23
CA GLY A 62 -8.52 11.05 -12.01
C GLY A 62 -9.24 10.71 -10.70
N VAL A 63 -8.58 10.04 -9.74
CA VAL A 63 -9.06 9.97 -8.35
C VAL A 63 -8.95 11.37 -7.77
N ARG A 64 -10.01 11.86 -7.14
CA ARG A 64 -10.02 13.21 -6.56
C ARG A 64 -9.15 13.24 -5.31
N PRO A 65 -8.44 14.35 -5.02
CA PRO A 65 -7.61 14.47 -3.82
C PRO A 65 -8.38 14.16 -2.53
N GLU A 66 -9.63 14.61 -2.40
CA GLU A 66 -10.50 14.39 -1.25
C GLU A 66 -10.94 12.93 -1.07
N ASP A 67 -10.85 12.11 -2.11
CA ASP A 67 -11.13 10.68 -2.07
C ASP A 67 -9.88 9.82 -1.79
N LEU A 68 -8.71 10.46 -1.62
CA LEU A 68 -7.44 9.77 -1.38
C LEU A 68 -6.94 10.01 0.04
N THR A 69 -6.67 8.91 0.77
CA THR A 69 -6.09 8.92 2.12
C THR A 69 -4.78 8.15 2.14
N LEU A 70 -3.75 8.72 2.74
CA LEU A 70 -2.39 8.17 2.85
C LEU A 70 -2.05 7.84 4.30
N PHE A 71 -1.37 6.70 4.52
CA PHE A 71 -0.80 6.30 5.81
C PHE A 71 0.71 6.16 5.67
N GLU A 72 1.46 7.03 6.35
CA GLU A 72 2.92 7.08 6.35
C GLU A 72 3.43 7.27 7.78
N LEU A 73 4.53 6.61 8.13
CA LEU A 73 5.12 6.70 9.46
C LEU A 73 6.22 7.76 9.55
N ASP A 74 6.93 7.96 8.45
CA ASP A 74 8.08 8.86 8.41
C ASP A 74 7.63 10.31 8.35
N GLU A 75 8.06 11.12 9.32
CA GLU A 75 7.67 12.52 9.46
C GLU A 75 8.11 13.37 8.25
N GLU A 76 9.30 13.13 7.71
CA GLU A 76 9.81 13.87 6.56
C GLU A 76 8.98 13.57 5.31
N PHE A 77 8.62 12.29 5.09
CA PHE A 77 7.72 11.93 4.00
C PHE A 77 6.32 12.50 4.21
N VAL A 78 5.78 12.49 5.42
CA VAL A 78 4.47 13.10 5.72
C VAL A 78 4.47 14.60 5.37
N ALA A 79 5.48 15.33 5.81
CA ALA A 79 5.63 16.76 5.49
C ALA A 79 5.73 16.98 3.97
N HIS A 80 6.55 16.18 3.29
CA HIS A 80 6.70 16.23 1.83
C HIS A 80 5.37 15.95 1.09
N LEU A 81 4.64 14.91 1.52
CA LEU A 81 3.37 14.52 0.89
C LEU A 81 2.30 15.60 1.07
N ARG A 82 2.17 16.18 2.26
CA ARG A 82 1.23 17.27 2.53
C ARG A 82 1.52 18.51 1.68
N ALA A 83 2.80 18.86 1.52
CA ALA A 83 3.20 19.98 0.69
C ALA A 83 2.96 19.71 -0.82
N ARG A 84 3.20 18.48 -1.26
CA ARG A 84 3.15 18.12 -2.69
C ARG A 84 1.74 17.83 -3.19
N PHE A 85 0.85 17.30 -2.35
CA PHE A 85 -0.48 16.86 -2.72
C PHE A 85 -1.57 17.55 -1.90
N PRO A 86 -1.83 18.85 -2.12
CA PRO A 86 -2.87 19.58 -1.40
C PRO A 86 -4.24 18.94 -1.64
N GLY A 87 -5.06 18.85 -0.58
CA GLY A 87 -6.38 18.23 -0.61
C GLY A 87 -6.39 16.71 -0.36
N VAL A 88 -5.22 16.05 -0.39
CA VAL A 88 -5.09 14.64 0.01
C VAL A 88 -4.96 14.54 1.53
N THR A 89 -5.70 13.62 2.15
CA THR A 89 -5.60 13.35 3.59
C THR A 89 -4.34 12.53 3.88
N VAL A 90 -3.45 13.02 4.76
CA VAL A 90 -2.21 12.33 5.13
C VAL A 90 -2.16 12.11 6.64
N HIS A 91 -2.23 10.85 7.06
CA HIS A 91 -2.08 10.41 8.45
C HIS A 91 -0.64 9.96 8.73
N GLN A 92 -0.03 10.55 9.77
CA GLN A 92 1.24 10.05 10.30
C GLN A 92 0.96 8.90 11.26
N ARG A 93 0.49 7.79 10.72
CA ARG A 93 0.01 6.61 11.47
C ARG A 93 0.39 5.33 10.76
N PRO A 94 0.51 4.20 11.50
CA PRO A 94 0.67 2.89 10.88
C PRO A 94 -0.59 2.50 10.09
N ALA A 95 -0.41 1.69 9.05
CA ALA A 95 -1.50 1.23 8.18
C ALA A 95 -2.61 0.47 8.93
N GLN A 96 -2.27 -0.19 10.04
CA GLN A 96 -3.22 -0.92 10.89
C GLN A 96 -4.27 -0.01 11.54
N GLU A 97 -3.93 1.25 11.80
CA GLU A 97 -4.85 2.24 12.37
C GLU A 97 -5.85 2.81 11.33
N ALA A 98 -5.76 2.37 10.08
CA ALA A 98 -6.73 2.78 9.06
C ALA A 98 -8.17 2.40 9.43
N VAL A 99 -8.36 1.33 10.19
CA VAL A 99 -9.68 0.85 10.65
C VAL A 99 -10.41 1.90 11.48
N ASP A 100 -9.68 2.66 12.28
CA ASP A 100 -10.23 3.67 13.19
C ASP A 100 -10.44 5.03 12.51
N LEU A 101 -9.80 5.26 11.35
CA LEU A 101 -9.71 6.57 10.71
C LEU A 101 -10.43 6.63 9.35
N VAL A 102 -10.69 5.48 8.74
CA VAL A 102 -11.32 5.36 7.42
C VAL A 102 -12.52 4.41 7.53
N GLY A 103 -13.64 4.78 6.94
CA GLY A 103 -14.82 3.91 6.91
C GLY A 103 -14.62 2.66 6.06
N SER A 104 -15.57 1.73 6.12
CA SER A 104 -15.55 0.41 5.44
C SER A 104 -16.05 0.44 3.99
N ASP A 105 -15.98 1.58 3.32
CA ASP A 105 -16.47 1.81 1.95
C ASP A 105 -15.34 2.12 0.93
N VAL A 106 -14.11 1.72 1.26
CA VAL A 106 -12.94 1.94 0.41
C VAL A 106 -12.99 1.05 -0.84
N GLY A 107 -12.91 1.66 -2.01
CA GLY A 107 -12.92 0.94 -3.28
C GLY A 107 -11.58 0.23 -3.59
N THR A 108 -10.47 0.83 -3.18
CA THR A 108 -9.13 0.26 -3.44
C THR A 108 -8.15 0.66 -2.34
N VAL A 109 -7.40 -0.31 -1.84
CA VAL A 109 -6.19 -0.09 -1.05
C VAL A 109 -4.98 -0.38 -1.93
N VAL A 110 -4.08 0.60 -2.08
CA VAL A 110 -2.80 0.47 -2.78
C VAL A 110 -1.68 0.42 -1.75
N SER A 111 -0.88 -0.63 -1.72
CA SER A 111 0.19 -0.77 -0.72
C SER A 111 1.57 -0.73 -1.36
N GLY A 112 2.37 0.25 -0.93
CA GLY A 112 3.80 0.39 -1.21
C GLY A 112 4.69 -0.31 -0.19
N LEU A 113 4.12 -0.92 0.85
CA LEU A 113 4.85 -1.50 1.97
C LEU A 113 5.59 -2.80 1.56
N PRO A 114 6.80 -3.04 2.10
CA PRO A 114 7.58 -4.24 1.82
C PRO A 114 7.11 -5.44 2.67
N LEU A 115 5.87 -5.91 2.45
CA LEU A 115 5.20 -6.90 3.31
C LEU A 115 6.02 -8.18 3.55
N LEU A 116 6.77 -8.66 2.54
CA LEU A 116 7.59 -9.87 2.68
C LEU A 116 8.79 -9.70 3.62
N SER A 117 9.19 -8.46 3.89
CA SER A 117 10.30 -8.13 4.80
C SER A 117 9.82 -7.75 6.20
N MET A 118 8.51 -7.76 6.44
CA MET A 118 7.91 -7.40 7.72
C MET A 118 7.70 -8.64 8.60
N PRO A 119 7.75 -8.51 9.95
CA PRO A 119 7.31 -9.55 10.87
C PRO A 119 5.89 -10.01 10.53
N THR A 120 5.61 -11.29 10.80
CA THR A 120 4.33 -11.92 10.43
C THR A 120 3.14 -11.17 11.03
N GLU A 121 3.19 -10.85 12.33
CA GLU A 121 2.12 -10.16 13.05
C GLU A 121 1.83 -8.76 12.47
N VAL A 122 2.88 -8.03 12.08
CA VAL A 122 2.75 -6.69 11.46
C VAL A 122 2.10 -6.82 10.08
N ARG A 123 2.56 -7.79 9.28
CA ARG A 123 2.02 -8.05 7.94
C ARG A 123 0.56 -8.46 8.00
N GLU A 124 0.20 -9.39 8.91
CA GLU A 124 -1.18 -9.83 9.12
C GLU A 124 -2.07 -8.67 9.54
N GLY A 125 -1.65 -7.87 10.52
CA GLY A 125 -2.40 -6.69 10.95
C GLY A 125 -2.62 -5.65 9.84
N ILE A 126 -1.65 -5.45 8.93
CA ILE A 126 -1.82 -4.57 7.76
C ILE A 126 -2.86 -5.15 6.78
N ILE A 127 -2.80 -6.46 6.53
CA ILE A 127 -3.72 -7.14 5.62
C ILE A 127 -5.13 -7.11 6.20
N ASP A 128 -5.29 -7.42 7.48
CA ASP A 128 -6.58 -7.38 8.17
C ASP A 128 -7.19 -5.99 8.13
N ALA A 129 -6.42 -4.95 8.43
CA ALA A 129 -6.87 -3.56 8.33
C ALA A 129 -7.31 -3.21 6.91
N ALA A 130 -6.51 -3.60 5.89
CA ALA A 130 -6.86 -3.35 4.50
C ALA A 130 -8.20 -3.98 4.13
N PHE A 131 -8.44 -5.24 4.52
CA PHE A 131 -9.70 -5.91 4.21
C PHE A 131 -10.87 -5.46 5.08
N GLN A 132 -10.65 -4.94 6.29
CA GLN A 132 -11.72 -4.36 7.11
C GLN A 132 -12.27 -3.06 6.52
N ILE A 133 -11.41 -2.19 5.96
CA ILE A 133 -11.85 -0.91 5.36
C ILE A 133 -12.36 -1.07 3.92
N LEU A 134 -12.05 -2.18 3.23
CA LEU A 134 -12.48 -2.41 1.85
C LEU A 134 -13.98 -2.69 1.77
N ALA A 135 -14.66 -2.01 0.85
CA ALA A 135 -16.01 -2.34 0.42
C ALA A 135 -16.10 -3.80 -0.07
N PRO A 136 -17.29 -4.44 -0.12
CA PRO A 136 -17.45 -5.84 -0.52
C PRO A 136 -16.82 -6.18 -1.87
N ARG A 137 -16.81 -5.25 -2.83
CA ARG A 137 -16.19 -5.39 -4.15
C ARG A 137 -14.83 -4.68 -4.26
N GLY A 138 -14.31 -4.18 -3.15
CA GLY A 138 -13.03 -3.49 -3.08
C GLY A 138 -11.87 -4.43 -3.37
N ARG A 139 -10.69 -3.85 -3.59
CA ARG A 139 -9.47 -4.61 -3.89
C ARG A 139 -8.28 -4.09 -3.13
N PHE A 140 -7.42 -5.01 -2.72
CA PHE A 140 -6.08 -4.74 -2.21
C PHE A 140 -5.06 -4.95 -3.32
N VAL A 141 -4.22 -3.95 -3.59
CA VAL A 141 -3.20 -3.98 -4.64
C VAL A 141 -1.83 -3.91 -3.99
N GLN A 142 -0.99 -4.90 -4.26
CA GLN A 142 0.35 -5.04 -3.71
C GLN A 142 1.31 -5.50 -4.80
N PHE A 143 2.58 -5.11 -4.71
CA PHE A 143 3.63 -5.64 -5.57
C PHE A 143 4.68 -6.42 -4.79
N THR A 144 5.46 -7.24 -5.49
CA THR A 144 6.66 -7.89 -4.97
C THR A 144 7.75 -7.94 -6.03
N TYR A 145 8.99 -7.90 -5.61
CA TYR A 145 10.15 -8.13 -6.50
C TYR A 145 10.47 -9.60 -6.69
N GLY A 146 9.89 -10.47 -5.87
CA GLY A 146 10.08 -11.91 -5.96
C GLY A 146 9.08 -12.60 -6.89
N SER A 147 9.24 -13.91 -7.01
CA SER A 147 8.32 -14.79 -7.75
C SER A 147 7.12 -15.24 -6.89
N ARG A 148 7.20 -15.05 -5.57
CA ARG A 148 6.15 -15.45 -4.61
C ARG A 148 5.10 -14.36 -4.47
N PRO A 149 3.83 -14.71 -4.25
CA PRO A 149 2.81 -13.75 -3.85
C PRO A 149 3.21 -13.01 -2.57
N PRO A 150 2.81 -11.74 -2.42
CA PRO A 150 3.12 -10.95 -1.22
C PRO A 150 2.33 -11.41 0.02
N LEU A 151 1.24 -12.13 -0.17
CA LEU A 151 0.46 -12.75 0.89
C LEU A 151 0.72 -14.26 0.94
N PRO A 152 0.91 -14.86 2.14
CA PRO A 152 1.00 -16.29 2.31
C PRO A 152 -0.28 -17.00 1.87
N PRO A 153 -0.19 -18.25 1.34
CA PRO A 153 -1.35 -19.04 0.95
C PRO A 153 -2.37 -19.22 2.08
N GLU A 154 -1.89 -19.34 3.32
CA GLU A 154 -2.70 -19.52 4.53
C GLU A 154 -3.63 -18.31 4.75
N ILE A 155 -3.11 -17.09 4.59
CA ILE A 155 -3.91 -15.85 4.70
C ILE A 155 -4.91 -15.75 3.55
N ILE A 156 -4.49 -16.09 2.33
CA ILE A 156 -5.37 -16.08 1.14
C ILE A 156 -6.57 -17.01 1.39
N THR A 157 -6.31 -18.22 1.89
CA THR A 157 -7.35 -19.21 2.18
C THR A 157 -8.22 -18.80 3.35
N ALA A 158 -7.60 -18.39 4.48
CA ALA A 158 -8.33 -18.05 5.70
C ALA A 158 -9.29 -16.86 5.51
N GLN A 159 -8.91 -15.90 4.67
CA GLN A 159 -9.74 -14.73 4.36
C GLN A 159 -10.62 -14.90 3.10
N GLY A 160 -10.64 -16.10 2.49
CA GLY A 160 -11.43 -16.37 1.29
C GLY A 160 -11.09 -15.42 0.13
N LEU A 161 -9.79 -15.20 -0.14
CA LEU A 161 -9.39 -14.23 -1.14
C LEU A 161 -9.18 -14.86 -2.51
N THR A 162 -9.58 -14.15 -3.54
CA THR A 162 -9.19 -14.39 -4.92
C THR A 162 -7.96 -13.56 -5.26
N VAL A 163 -7.04 -14.12 -6.03
CA VAL A 163 -5.75 -13.51 -6.39
C VAL A 163 -5.64 -13.37 -7.90
N ASN A 164 -5.52 -12.14 -8.38
CA ASN A 164 -5.18 -11.87 -9.77
C ASN A 164 -3.71 -11.43 -9.85
N LYS A 165 -2.88 -12.25 -10.46
CA LYS A 165 -1.46 -11.96 -10.72
C LYS A 165 -1.35 -11.19 -12.03
N GLY A 166 -0.84 -9.97 -11.97
CA GLY A 166 -0.53 -9.14 -13.13
C GLY A 166 0.76 -9.55 -13.84
N HIS A 167 1.05 -8.89 -14.94
CA HIS A 167 2.31 -9.06 -15.68
C HIS A 167 3.49 -8.55 -14.86
N LYS A 168 4.67 -9.15 -15.11
CA LYS A 168 5.92 -8.67 -14.53
C LYS A 168 6.33 -7.35 -15.17
N VAL A 169 6.63 -6.35 -14.35
CA VAL A 169 7.08 -5.03 -14.77
C VAL A 169 8.59 -5.04 -14.86
N TRP A 170 9.10 -5.35 -16.07
CA TRP A 170 10.54 -5.42 -16.35
C TRP A 170 11.24 -4.06 -16.31
N ALA A 171 10.52 -2.99 -16.64
CA ALA A 171 11.04 -1.62 -16.59
C ALA A 171 11.16 -1.05 -15.17
N ASN A 172 11.00 -1.88 -14.14
CA ASN A 172 11.33 -1.56 -12.76
C ASN A 172 12.62 -2.30 -12.36
N LEU A 173 13.46 -1.67 -11.56
CA LEU A 173 14.71 -2.28 -11.09
C LEU A 173 14.71 -2.37 -9.56
N PRO A 174 14.69 -3.59 -8.98
CA PRO A 174 14.51 -4.88 -9.67
C PRO A 174 13.11 -5.04 -10.27
N PRO A 175 12.92 -5.98 -11.24
CA PRO A 175 11.61 -6.23 -11.84
C PRO A 175 10.57 -6.63 -10.80
N ALA A 176 9.34 -6.10 -10.92
CA ALA A 176 8.27 -6.29 -9.96
C ALA A 176 7.05 -6.96 -10.58
N THR A 177 6.29 -7.69 -9.78
CA THR A 177 4.99 -8.25 -10.16
C THR A 177 3.90 -7.66 -9.28
N VAL A 178 2.81 -7.20 -9.88
CA VAL A 178 1.66 -6.63 -9.17
C VAL A 178 0.61 -7.71 -8.95
N TYR A 179 0.08 -7.77 -7.74
CA TYR A 179 -1.00 -8.68 -7.35
C TYR A 179 -2.22 -7.88 -6.90
N ARG A 180 -3.40 -8.37 -7.23
CA ARG A 180 -4.68 -7.80 -6.82
C ARG A 180 -5.48 -8.86 -6.09
N PHE A 181 -5.87 -8.54 -4.87
CA PHE A 181 -6.63 -9.44 -4.00
C PHE A 181 -8.03 -8.87 -3.81
N ARG A 182 -9.02 -9.75 -3.77
CA ARG A 182 -10.43 -9.44 -3.49
C ARG A 182 -11.04 -10.54 -2.65
N ARG A 183 -12.07 -10.24 -1.92
CA ARG A 183 -12.94 -11.28 -1.36
C ARG A 183 -13.60 -12.06 -2.51
N ALA A 184 -13.76 -13.38 -2.32
CA ALA A 184 -14.42 -14.28 -3.28
C ALA A 184 -15.93 -13.96 -3.41
#